data_fb2f4bb9e17b45bfa6121d863f2d03b4
#
_entry.id   fb2f4bb9e17b45bfa6121d863f2d03b4
#
_cell.length_a   1.000
_cell.length_b   1.000
_cell.length_c   1.000
_cell.angle_alpha   90.00
_cell.angle_beta   90.00
_cell.angle_gamma   90.00
#
_symmetry.space_group_name_H-M   'P 1'
#
loop_
_entity.id
_entity.type
_entity.pdbx_description
1 polymer ?
#
loop_
_entity_poly.entity_id
_entity_poly.type
_entity_poly.pdbx_seq_one_letter_code
_entity_poly.pdbx_strand_id
1 'polypeptide(L)'
;MTLFDFLNAPEAQQFENSLALLACMEQWLRLSRTDAAKMCNLNTATITHLSASLLEKGLLRECGKAQSIAGRKPTFLEFEPGAGYSLVLHLEQTYAQLTLHNLHHETVAALRLPPLCHDSEPEQYLKNVLKPSSFNADYGGIL
;
A
#
# COMPACT_ATOMS: atom_id res chain seq x y z
N MET A 1 -28.78 15.25 -1.56
CA MET A 1 -27.50 15.02 -2.26
C MET A 1 -27.64 13.69 -2.99
N THR A 2 -27.69 13.70 -4.30
CA THR A 2 -27.80 12.48 -5.13
C THR A 2 -26.42 11.87 -5.32
N LEU A 3 -26.34 10.58 -5.72
CA LEU A 3 -25.08 9.93 -6.08
C LEU A 3 -24.34 10.70 -7.19
N PHE A 4 -25.09 11.31 -8.10
CA PHE A 4 -24.57 12.12 -9.19
C PHE A 4 -23.91 13.43 -8.67
N ASP A 5 -24.52 14.09 -7.68
CA ASP A 5 -23.95 15.29 -7.05
C ASP A 5 -22.66 14.96 -6.29
N PHE A 6 -22.60 13.80 -5.64
CA PHE A 6 -21.40 13.30 -4.97
C PHE A 6 -20.27 13.01 -5.96
N LEU A 7 -20.54 12.34 -7.08
CA LEU A 7 -19.54 11.98 -8.08
C LEU A 7 -18.97 13.20 -8.82
N ASN A 8 -19.71 14.30 -8.89
CA ASN A 8 -19.26 15.55 -9.51
C ASN A 8 -18.72 16.58 -8.49
N ALA A 9 -18.67 16.23 -7.21
CA ALA A 9 -18.09 17.10 -6.19
C ALA A 9 -16.57 17.26 -6.41
N PRO A 10 -15.99 18.44 -6.19
CA PRO A 10 -14.53 18.66 -6.30
C PRO A 10 -13.72 17.70 -5.44
N GLU A 11 -14.27 17.29 -4.30
CA GLU A 11 -13.66 16.31 -3.39
C GLU A 11 -13.59 14.90 -3.99
N ALA A 12 -14.64 14.47 -4.72
CA ALA A 12 -14.64 13.19 -5.42
C ALA A 12 -13.58 13.16 -6.52
N GLN A 13 -13.46 14.24 -7.32
CA GLN A 13 -12.44 14.36 -8.35
C GLN A 13 -11.03 14.37 -7.76
N GLN A 14 -10.84 15.04 -6.64
CA GLN A 14 -9.55 15.03 -5.93
C GLN A 14 -9.22 13.64 -5.41
N PHE A 15 -10.21 12.91 -4.90
CA PHE A 15 -10.04 11.53 -4.45
C PHE A 15 -9.65 10.60 -5.61
N GLU A 16 -10.35 10.66 -6.74
CA GLU A 16 -10.02 9.88 -7.95
C GLU A 16 -8.61 10.17 -8.45
N ASN A 17 -8.23 11.44 -8.53
CA ASN A 17 -6.89 11.84 -8.93
C ASN A 17 -5.82 11.33 -7.96
N SER A 18 -6.12 11.29 -6.65
CA SER A 18 -5.21 10.72 -5.64
C SER A 18 -5.07 9.22 -5.82
N LEU A 19 -6.15 8.50 -6.08
CA LEU A 19 -6.11 7.06 -6.37
C LEU A 19 -5.31 6.76 -7.65
N ALA A 20 -5.49 7.55 -8.70
CA ALA A 20 -4.72 7.41 -9.94
C ALA A 20 -3.21 7.59 -9.68
N LEU A 21 -2.83 8.59 -8.90
CA LEU A 21 -1.43 8.80 -8.51
C LEU A 21 -0.88 7.61 -7.69
N LEU A 22 -1.62 7.14 -6.69
CA LEU A 22 -1.21 6.01 -5.86
C LEU A 22 -1.06 4.71 -6.68
N ALA A 23 -1.98 4.45 -7.62
CA ALA A 23 -1.90 3.30 -8.52
C ALA A 23 -0.66 3.38 -9.44
N CYS A 24 -0.33 4.57 -9.96
CA CYS A 24 0.91 4.77 -10.72
C CYS A 24 2.15 4.53 -9.84
N MET A 25 2.13 4.98 -8.60
CA MET A 25 3.23 4.79 -7.66
C MET A 25 3.43 3.31 -7.30
N GLU A 26 2.35 2.54 -7.15
CA GLU A 26 2.40 1.10 -6.92
C GLU A 26 3.11 0.36 -8.06
N GLN A 27 2.77 0.72 -9.30
CA GLN A 27 3.31 0.06 -10.48
C GLN A 27 4.81 0.35 -10.69
N TRP A 28 5.26 1.56 -10.35
CA TRP A 28 6.59 2.04 -10.73
C TRP A 28 7.56 2.25 -9.55
N LEU A 29 7.13 1.99 -8.34
CA LEU A 29 7.87 2.15 -7.08
C LEU A 29 8.44 3.55 -6.85
N ARG A 30 9.00 4.21 -7.88
CA ARG A 30 9.59 5.55 -7.82
C ARG A 30 9.24 6.35 -9.06
N LEU A 31 8.67 7.54 -8.90
CA LEU A 31 8.29 8.43 -9.98
C LEU A 31 8.69 9.87 -9.67
N SER A 32 9.15 10.60 -10.71
CA SER A 32 9.21 12.05 -10.61
C SER A 32 7.81 12.64 -10.77
N ARG A 33 7.58 13.85 -10.24
CA ARG A 33 6.29 14.55 -10.43
C ARG A 33 5.94 14.74 -11.91
N THR A 34 6.94 14.93 -12.75
CA THR A 34 6.76 15.08 -14.19
C THR A 34 6.31 13.78 -14.85
N ASP A 35 6.89 12.66 -14.47
CA ASP A 35 6.52 11.35 -15.02
C ASP A 35 5.15 10.93 -14.50
N ALA A 36 4.88 11.14 -13.22
CA ALA A 36 3.57 10.92 -12.63
C ALA A 36 2.47 11.72 -13.36
N ALA A 37 2.73 12.98 -13.71
CA ALA A 37 1.79 13.82 -14.47
C ALA A 37 1.45 13.21 -15.85
N LYS A 38 2.47 12.71 -16.55
CA LYS A 38 2.29 12.06 -17.85
C LYS A 38 1.50 10.75 -17.73
N MET A 39 1.86 9.92 -16.74
CA MET A 39 1.26 8.59 -16.56
C MET A 39 -0.19 8.67 -16.09
N CYS A 40 -0.50 9.57 -15.17
CA CYS A 40 -1.86 9.79 -14.69
C CYS A 40 -2.71 10.63 -15.66
N ASN A 41 -2.13 11.14 -16.75
CA ASN A 41 -2.78 12.10 -17.67
C ASN A 41 -3.33 13.33 -16.91
N LEU A 42 -2.57 13.82 -15.93
CA LEU A 42 -2.89 14.99 -15.11
C LEU A 42 -1.86 16.10 -15.35
N ASN A 43 -2.26 17.35 -15.12
CA ASN A 43 -1.29 18.44 -15.21
C ASN A 43 -0.31 18.42 -14.00
N THR A 44 0.87 19.00 -14.20
CA THR A 44 1.94 19.02 -13.21
C THR A 44 1.55 19.77 -11.93
N ALA A 45 0.70 20.79 -12.02
CA ALA A 45 0.22 21.53 -10.86
C ALA A 45 -0.67 20.65 -9.97
N THR A 46 -1.59 19.87 -10.58
CA THR A 46 -2.41 18.90 -9.86
C THR A 46 -1.55 17.84 -9.17
N ILE A 47 -0.59 17.23 -9.87
CA ILE A 47 0.34 16.25 -9.26
C ILE A 47 1.15 16.88 -8.13
N THR A 48 1.61 18.12 -8.28
CA THR A 48 2.35 18.82 -7.22
C THR A 48 1.49 18.99 -5.98
N HIS A 49 0.24 19.40 -6.13
CA HIS A 49 -0.68 19.56 -5.01
C HIS A 49 -1.01 18.22 -4.33
N LEU A 50 -1.35 17.21 -5.13
CA LEU A 50 -1.66 15.87 -4.62
C LEU A 50 -0.47 15.25 -3.89
N SER A 51 0.73 15.31 -4.50
CA SER A 51 1.94 14.77 -3.88
C SER A 51 2.30 15.50 -2.60
N ALA A 52 2.11 16.82 -2.51
CA ALA A 52 2.33 17.57 -1.28
C ALA A 52 1.39 17.10 -0.16
N SER A 53 0.11 16.89 -0.45
CA SER A 53 -0.86 16.37 0.52
C SER A 53 -0.50 14.94 0.99
N LEU A 54 -0.03 14.08 0.08
CA LEU A 54 0.36 12.71 0.43
C LEU A 54 1.68 12.66 1.22
N LEU A 55 2.61 13.58 0.96
CA LEU A 55 3.84 13.77 1.74
C LEU A 55 3.51 14.26 3.16
N GLU A 56 2.62 15.25 3.29
CA GLU A 56 2.16 15.77 4.59
C GLU A 56 1.49 14.67 5.44
N LYS A 57 0.72 13.79 4.80
CA LYS A 57 0.09 12.63 5.45
C LYS A 57 1.06 11.49 5.74
N GLY A 58 2.32 11.59 5.34
CA GLY A 58 3.34 10.55 5.52
C GLY A 58 3.12 9.29 4.68
N LEU A 59 2.28 9.35 3.63
CA LEU A 59 2.07 8.21 2.71
C LEU A 59 3.17 8.11 1.65
N LEU A 60 3.72 9.25 1.25
CA LEU A 60 4.86 9.33 0.34
C LEU A 60 6.06 9.97 1.04
N ARG A 61 7.24 9.70 0.49
CA ARG A 61 8.46 10.41 0.83
C ARG A 61 9.23 10.80 -0.43
N GLU A 62 10.07 11.81 -0.30
CA GLU A 62 11.03 12.16 -1.35
C GLU A 62 12.29 11.31 -1.22
N CYS A 63 12.70 10.68 -2.31
CA CYS A 63 13.91 9.86 -2.35
C CYS A 63 14.80 10.22 -3.54
N GLY A 64 16.10 10.22 -3.33
CA GLY A 64 17.10 10.37 -4.35
C GLY A 64 16.92 11.58 -5.26
N LYS A 65 17.85 11.76 -6.18
CA LYS A 65 17.77 12.73 -7.27
C LYS A 65 18.18 12.03 -8.55
N ALA A 66 17.42 12.20 -9.63
CA ALA A 66 17.79 11.67 -10.93
C ALA A 66 19.16 12.23 -11.34
N GLN A 67 19.96 11.41 -12.04
CA GLN A 67 21.14 11.92 -12.72
C GLN A 67 20.68 12.78 -13.89
N SER A 68 21.02 14.04 -13.89
CA SER A 68 20.70 14.98 -14.97
C SER A 68 21.99 15.45 -15.61
N ILE A 69 22.03 15.39 -16.95
CA ILE A 69 23.16 15.86 -17.75
C ILE A 69 23.16 17.38 -17.85
N ALA A 70 22.01 18.03 -17.71
CA ALA A 70 21.85 19.48 -17.67
C ALA A 70 20.54 19.87 -16.94
N GLY A 71 20.64 20.74 -15.93
CA GLY A 71 19.50 21.34 -15.26
C GLY A 71 19.22 20.83 -13.82
N ARG A 72 18.10 21.29 -13.22
CA ARG A 72 17.66 20.90 -11.87
C ARG A 72 17.27 19.43 -11.84
N LYS A 73 17.95 18.66 -11.02
CA LYS A 73 17.70 17.21 -10.85
C LYS A 73 16.28 17.02 -10.28
N PRO A 74 15.41 16.25 -10.95
CA PRO A 74 14.11 15.93 -10.40
C PRO A 74 14.25 15.06 -9.16
N THR A 75 13.45 15.34 -8.15
CA THR A 75 13.30 14.51 -6.95
C THR A 75 12.28 13.43 -7.24
N PHE A 76 12.58 12.19 -6.88
CA PHE A 76 11.65 11.09 -6.96
C PHE A 76 10.75 11.05 -5.73
N LEU A 77 9.53 10.58 -5.96
CA LEU A 77 8.58 10.20 -4.93
C LEU A 77 8.54 8.68 -4.85
N GLU A 78 8.40 8.15 -3.65
CA GLU A 78 8.13 6.74 -3.38
C GLU A 78 7.18 6.62 -2.19
N PHE A 79 6.55 5.47 -2.01
CA PHE A 79 5.80 5.21 -0.78
C PHE A 79 6.72 5.27 0.44
N GLU A 80 6.20 5.77 1.55
CA GLU A 80 6.84 5.55 2.86
C GLU A 80 6.57 4.10 3.27
N PRO A 81 7.59 3.23 3.39
CA PRO A 81 7.38 1.80 3.62
C PRO A 81 6.51 1.49 4.82
N GLY A 82 6.69 2.25 5.89
CA GLY A 82 5.98 2.09 7.15
C GLY A 82 4.61 2.78 7.22
N ALA A 83 4.15 3.47 6.15
CA ALA A 83 2.88 4.18 6.17
C ALA A 83 1.66 3.25 6.12
N GLY A 84 1.85 2.00 5.74
CA GLY A 84 0.79 1.00 5.68
C GLY A 84 1.34 -0.41 5.53
N TYR A 85 0.50 -1.37 5.86
CA TYR A 85 0.84 -2.78 5.77
C TYR A 85 -0.30 -3.57 5.15
N SER A 86 0.04 -4.61 4.40
CA SER A 86 -0.89 -5.63 3.93
C SER A 86 -0.65 -6.94 4.67
N LEU A 87 -1.74 -7.56 5.12
CA LEU A 87 -1.72 -8.86 5.76
C LEU A 87 -2.22 -9.90 4.76
N VAL A 88 -1.38 -10.86 4.42
CA VAL A 88 -1.70 -11.93 3.46
C VAL A 88 -1.78 -13.25 4.21
N LEU A 89 -2.94 -13.91 4.12
CA LEU A 89 -3.14 -15.26 4.61
C LEU A 89 -3.08 -16.23 3.44
N HIS A 90 -2.08 -17.10 3.45
CA HIS A 90 -1.93 -18.19 2.50
C HIS A 90 -2.40 -19.50 3.16
N LEU A 91 -3.35 -20.17 2.50
CA LEU A 91 -3.93 -21.42 3.00
C LEU A 91 -3.70 -22.53 1.99
N GLU A 92 -3.06 -23.61 2.45
CA GLU A 92 -2.92 -24.86 1.71
C GLU A 92 -3.32 -26.06 2.57
N GLN A 93 -3.46 -27.22 1.97
CA GLN A 93 -3.86 -28.45 2.68
C GLN A 93 -2.86 -28.86 3.76
N THR A 94 -1.59 -28.58 3.55
CA THR A 94 -0.50 -29.06 4.42
C THR A 94 0.07 -27.98 5.32
N TYR A 95 -0.18 -26.70 5.01
CA TYR A 95 0.28 -25.58 5.82
C TYR A 95 -0.59 -24.34 5.63
N ALA A 96 -0.53 -23.44 6.59
CA ALA A 96 -1.05 -22.09 6.46
C ALA A 96 0.02 -21.10 6.91
N GLN A 97 0.04 -19.92 6.30
CA GLN A 97 1.01 -18.89 6.60
C GLN A 97 0.36 -17.52 6.56
N LEU A 98 0.66 -16.71 7.55
CA LEU A 98 0.29 -15.30 7.61
C LEU A 98 1.55 -14.47 7.40
N THR A 99 1.53 -13.56 6.44
CA THR A 99 2.65 -12.66 6.17
C THR A 99 2.20 -11.21 6.21
N LEU A 100 3.03 -10.36 6.78
CA LEU A 100 2.87 -8.92 6.85
C LEU A 100 3.84 -8.27 5.87
N HIS A 101 3.34 -7.47 4.95
CA HIS A 101 4.13 -6.75 3.96
C HIS A 101 3.97 -5.25 4.15
N ASN A 102 5.05 -4.50 3.98
CA ASN A 102 5.01 -3.04 3.92
C ASN A 102 4.58 -2.54 2.52
N LEU A 103 4.50 -1.22 2.33
CA LEU A 103 4.14 -0.62 1.03
C LEU A 103 5.22 -0.76 -0.05
N HIS A 104 6.40 -1.28 0.27
CA HIS A 104 7.41 -1.69 -0.71
C HIS A 104 7.37 -3.18 -1.05
N HIS A 105 6.29 -3.89 -0.64
CA HIS A 105 6.12 -5.34 -0.80
C HIS A 105 7.19 -6.19 -0.09
N GLU A 106 7.95 -5.61 0.82
CA GLU A 106 8.90 -6.35 1.64
C GLU A 106 8.17 -7.09 2.75
N THR A 107 8.49 -8.35 2.96
CA THR A 107 7.95 -9.13 4.08
C THR A 107 8.57 -8.64 5.39
N VAL A 108 7.78 -8.02 6.24
CA VAL A 108 8.20 -7.49 7.54
C VAL A 108 8.10 -8.55 8.63
N ALA A 109 7.09 -9.42 8.53
CA ALA A 109 6.90 -10.54 9.43
C ALA A 109 6.21 -11.70 8.73
N ALA A 110 6.50 -12.92 9.19
CA ALA A 110 5.83 -14.12 8.74
C ALA A 110 5.52 -15.03 9.93
N LEU A 111 4.33 -15.60 9.95
CA LEU A 111 3.88 -16.51 10.96
C LEU A 111 3.34 -17.79 10.31
N ARG A 112 3.89 -18.92 10.70
CA ARG A 112 3.36 -20.22 10.26
C ARG A 112 2.21 -20.62 11.17
N LEU A 113 1.10 -21.04 10.57
CA LEU A 113 -0.13 -21.40 11.23
C LEU A 113 -0.38 -22.92 11.07
N PRO A 114 -1.19 -23.54 11.93
CA PRO A 114 -1.68 -24.89 11.70
C PRO A 114 -2.36 -25.00 10.34
N PRO A 115 -2.28 -26.15 9.64
CA PRO A 115 -3.02 -26.35 8.40
C PRO A 115 -4.53 -26.26 8.63
N LEU A 116 -5.26 -25.82 7.61
CA LEU A 116 -6.71 -25.87 7.62
C LEU A 116 -7.14 -27.34 7.50
N CYS A 117 -7.71 -27.90 8.57
CA CYS A 117 -8.25 -29.26 8.53
C CYS A 117 -9.47 -29.31 7.60
N HIS A 118 -9.63 -30.40 6.87
CA HIS A 118 -10.68 -30.59 5.87
C HIS A 118 -12.10 -30.44 6.45
N ASP A 119 -12.25 -30.72 7.74
CA ASP A 119 -13.55 -30.62 8.46
C ASP A 119 -13.75 -29.28 9.19
N SER A 120 -12.83 -28.33 9.01
CA SER A 120 -12.89 -27.03 9.69
C SER A 120 -13.60 -26.01 8.80
N GLU A 121 -14.66 -25.38 9.30
CA GLU A 121 -15.26 -24.22 8.66
C GLU A 121 -14.22 -23.07 8.59
N PRO A 122 -13.95 -22.50 7.39
CA PRO A 122 -12.91 -21.46 7.21
C PRO A 122 -13.11 -20.26 8.14
N GLU A 123 -14.36 -19.89 8.40
CA GLU A 123 -14.70 -18.78 9.30
C GLU A 123 -14.27 -19.07 10.75
N GLN A 124 -14.51 -20.30 11.22
CA GLN A 124 -14.13 -20.71 12.56
C GLN A 124 -12.60 -20.82 12.72
N TYR A 125 -11.92 -21.30 11.68
CA TYR A 125 -10.47 -21.31 11.61
C TYR A 125 -9.90 -19.89 11.75
N LEU A 126 -10.39 -18.93 10.95
CA LEU A 126 -9.95 -17.54 11.02
C LEU A 126 -10.21 -16.92 12.39
N LYS A 127 -11.38 -17.15 12.98
CA LYS A 127 -11.71 -16.67 14.33
C LYS A 127 -10.75 -17.23 15.37
N ASN A 128 -10.30 -18.45 15.24
CA ASN A 128 -9.37 -19.08 16.18
C ASN A 128 -7.95 -18.58 15.99
N VAL A 129 -7.48 -18.45 14.75
CA VAL A 129 -6.12 -18.03 14.42
C VAL A 129 -5.90 -16.55 14.71
N LEU A 130 -6.89 -15.69 14.46
CA LEU A 130 -6.79 -14.24 14.65
C LEU A 130 -7.13 -13.77 16.07
N LYS A 131 -7.37 -14.67 17.03
CA LYS A 131 -7.53 -14.27 18.43
C LYS A 131 -6.23 -13.73 19.00
N PRO A 132 -6.26 -12.60 19.72
CA PRO A 132 -5.04 -12.04 20.36
C PRO A 132 -4.30 -13.03 21.28
N SER A 133 -5.05 -13.93 21.92
CA SER A 133 -4.48 -14.98 22.77
C SER A 133 -3.66 -16.04 22.05
N SER A 134 -3.94 -16.27 20.77
CA SER A 134 -3.19 -17.24 19.95
C SER A 134 -1.81 -16.72 19.56
N PHE A 135 -1.64 -15.41 19.47
CA PHE A 135 -0.36 -14.78 19.10
C PHE A 135 0.72 -14.89 20.20
N ASN A 136 0.32 -15.07 21.45
CA ASN A 136 1.25 -15.08 22.58
C ASN A 136 1.63 -16.48 23.10
N ALA A 137 0.89 -17.52 22.77
CA ALA A 137 1.05 -18.81 23.43
C ALA A 137 1.83 -19.86 22.58
N ASP A 138 1.58 -19.94 21.28
CA ASP A 138 2.04 -21.06 20.46
C ASP A 138 3.02 -20.71 19.32
N TYR A 139 3.24 -19.41 19.08
CA TYR A 139 4.02 -18.95 17.92
C TYR A 139 5.24 -18.15 18.36
N GLY A 140 6.10 -18.78 19.11
CA GLY A 140 7.36 -18.21 19.58
C GLY A 140 8.28 -17.82 18.43
N GLY A 141 8.37 -16.55 18.19
CA GLY A 141 9.39 -15.96 17.35
C GLY A 141 8.89 -15.41 16.04
N ILE A 142 8.71 -14.11 16.00
CA ILE A 142 8.80 -13.31 14.78
C ILE A 142 10.28 -13.36 14.37
N LEU A 143 10.56 -13.93 13.21
CA LEU A 143 11.90 -13.91 12.61
C LEU A 143 12.17 -12.57 11.97
#